data_cdb4c3a37d271f5b81e44455bc2dc6c8
#
_entry.id   cdb4c3a37d271f5b81e44455bc2dc6c8
#
_cell.length_a   1.000
_cell.length_b   1.000
_cell.length_c   1.000
_cell.angle_alpha   90.00
_cell.angle_beta   90.00
_cell.angle_gamma   90.00
#
_symmetry.space_group_name_H-M   'P 1'
#
loop_
_entity.id
_entity.type
_entity.pdbx_description
1 polymer ?
#
loop_
_entity_poly.entity_id
_entity_poly.type
_entity_poly.pdbx_seq_one_letter_code
_entity_poly.pdbx_strand_id
1 'polypeptide(L)'
;MTRAKGTPRTPKRFLKRVLGAASVAVLVALVAAACGGGTTGDEPTADATIGGDLPFVFGAFATPLEEPWDGAIHAALKSAAADGLIKYEHVDNLATADEMERALRDIIASQDPDIIMGDAFAAEDAVRAVAADFPDTAFAFGSGGAEKAPNFSVFDNWMQDPAYLAGMLAGGLTKSGTIGVIGAMPIPEVNRIVNAFIAGVEETNDGATVTVSFINSFFDPATAKQAAEAAIAGGADVLFAERDGVIPAAGEHKLPVFGMMVDQQDQAPDYVLSSLLWNMKPTVEAVVADVVAGTFKASNLAEYSFMVNGGSALAPINTGTAFKTPAELITLVEARQAKMLDGTFVTPLNEKAPAGSTTVGE
;
A
#
# COMPACT_ATOMS: atom_id res chain seq x y z
N MET A 1 -32.08 34.32 12.60
CA MET A 1 -31.73 33.32 11.61
C MET A 1 -31.74 31.97 12.32
N THR A 2 -32.80 31.21 12.11
CA THR A 2 -33.17 30.01 12.84
C THR A 2 -32.45 28.80 12.21
N ARG A 3 -31.57 28.16 12.98
CA ARG A 3 -30.92 26.89 12.62
C ARG A 3 -31.99 25.78 12.54
N ALA A 4 -32.19 25.20 11.37
CA ALA A 4 -32.99 24.00 11.22
C ALA A 4 -32.27 22.83 11.90
N LYS A 5 -32.88 22.30 12.96
CA LYS A 5 -32.44 21.04 13.59
C LYS A 5 -32.82 19.91 12.64
N GLY A 6 -31.80 19.24 12.07
CA GLY A 6 -31.98 17.99 11.36
C GLY A 6 -32.54 16.95 12.32
N THR A 7 -33.63 16.29 11.96
CA THR A 7 -34.22 15.17 12.67
C THR A 7 -33.27 13.97 12.60
N PRO A 8 -32.99 13.26 13.72
CA PRO A 8 -32.18 12.05 13.69
C PRO A 8 -32.89 10.96 12.86
N ARG A 9 -32.24 10.51 11.80
CA ARG A 9 -32.68 9.35 11.02
C ARG A 9 -32.45 8.09 11.83
N THR A 10 -33.50 7.32 12.05
CA THR A 10 -33.47 6.01 12.71
C THR A 10 -32.65 5.01 11.89
N PRO A 11 -31.82 4.19 12.52
CA PRO A 11 -30.97 3.19 11.85
C PRO A 11 -31.84 2.02 11.32
N LYS A 12 -32.33 2.16 10.08
CA LYS A 12 -33.21 1.13 9.48
C LYS A 12 -32.45 0.02 8.73
N ARG A 13 -31.18 0.22 8.40
CA ARG A 13 -30.41 -0.75 7.60
C ARG A 13 -29.84 -1.91 8.41
N PHE A 14 -29.30 -1.69 9.60
CA PHE A 14 -28.74 -2.76 10.43
C PHE A 14 -29.78 -3.78 10.88
N LEU A 15 -31.00 -3.36 11.15
CA LEU A 15 -32.05 -4.27 11.64
C LEU A 15 -32.63 -5.22 10.56
N LYS A 16 -32.55 -4.85 9.27
CA LYS A 16 -33.00 -5.71 8.17
C LYS A 16 -32.04 -6.83 7.80
N ARG A 17 -30.71 -6.65 8.06
CA ARG A 17 -29.70 -7.68 7.77
C ARG A 17 -29.60 -8.76 8.85
N VAL A 18 -29.90 -8.44 10.10
CA VAL A 18 -29.83 -9.40 11.24
C VAL A 18 -30.99 -10.43 11.22
N LEU A 19 -32.11 -10.12 10.57
CA LEU A 19 -33.27 -11.04 10.51
C LEU A 19 -33.21 -12.09 9.38
N GLY A 20 -32.20 -12.04 8.49
CA GLY A 20 -31.99 -12.98 7.40
C GLY A 20 -31.10 -14.19 7.73
N ALA A 21 -30.42 -14.20 8.86
CA ALA A 21 -29.40 -15.21 9.19
C ALA A 21 -29.85 -16.33 10.16
N ALA A 22 -31.13 -16.40 10.50
CA ALA A 22 -31.64 -17.41 11.44
C ALA A 22 -32.59 -18.41 10.74
N SER A 23 -32.07 -19.24 9.85
CA SER A 23 -32.74 -20.51 9.46
C SER A 23 -31.81 -21.34 8.56
N VAL A 24 -30.82 -22.04 9.11
CA VAL A 24 -30.31 -23.29 8.53
C VAL A 24 -30.20 -24.31 9.66
N ALA A 25 -31.21 -25.14 9.75
CA ALA A 25 -31.25 -26.28 10.64
C ALA A 25 -30.32 -27.39 10.13
N VAL A 26 -29.54 -27.93 11.05
CA VAL A 26 -28.70 -29.12 10.93
C VAL A 26 -29.55 -30.32 10.52
N LEU A 27 -29.21 -30.98 9.43
CA LEU A 27 -29.62 -32.36 9.13
C LEU A 27 -28.35 -33.18 8.85
N VAL A 28 -27.95 -33.93 9.87
CA VAL A 28 -26.95 -35.00 9.76
C VAL A 28 -27.67 -36.25 9.26
N ALA A 29 -27.29 -36.72 8.09
CA ALA A 29 -27.65 -38.07 7.66
C ALA A 29 -26.39 -38.87 7.36
N LEU A 30 -26.12 -39.86 8.21
CA LEU A 30 -25.15 -40.94 7.98
C LEU A 30 -25.68 -41.88 6.87
N VAL A 31 -24.88 -42.14 5.86
CA VAL A 31 -24.95 -43.38 5.08
C VAL A 31 -23.53 -43.86 4.79
N ALA A 32 -23.33 -45.15 5.13
CA ALA A 32 -22.05 -45.86 4.99
C ALA A 32 -21.90 -46.54 3.62
N ALA A 33 -20.67 -46.57 3.16
CA ALA A 33 -19.95 -47.56 2.36
C ALA A 33 -20.58 -48.20 1.09
N ALA A 34 -19.88 -47.97 -0.04
CA ALA A 34 -19.41 -49.09 -0.92
C ALA A 34 -18.35 -48.59 -1.91
N CYS A 35 -17.33 -49.41 -2.14
CA CYS A 35 -16.13 -49.26 -2.95
C CYS A 35 -16.38 -49.06 -4.45
N GLY A 36 -15.48 -48.31 -5.13
CA GLY A 36 -15.29 -48.37 -6.58
C GLY A 36 -14.48 -47.19 -7.12
N GLY A 37 -13.28 -47.43 -7.56
CA GLY A 37 -12.25 -46.45 -7.93
C GLY A 37 -12.54 -45.60 -9.15
N GLY A 38 -11.82 -44.48 -9.25
CA GLY A 38 -11.73 -43.56 -10.42
C GLY A 38 -11.19 -42.21 -10.01
N THR A 39 -9.93 -41.98 -10.27
CA THR A 39 -9.19 -40.75 -10.08
C THR A 39 -9.65 -39.66 -11.04
N THR A 40 -10.15 -38.55 -10.55
CA THR A 40 -9.97 -37.20 -11.13
C THR A 40 -10.10 -36.21 -9.98
N GLY A 41 -9.04 -35.42 -9.75
CA GLY A 41 -9.02 -34.41 -8.72
C GLY A 41 -9.86 -33.21 -9.17
N ASP A 42 -10.96 -32.98 -8.51
CA ASP A 42 -11.64 -31.69 -8.50
C ASP A 42 -11.21 -30.94 -7.24
N GLU A 43 -10.46 -29.87 -7.41
CA GLU A 43 -10.28 -28.87 -6.37
C GLU A 43 -11.67 -28.28 -6.04
N PRO A 44 -12.02 -28.10 -4.77
CA PRO A 44 -13.25 -27.40 -4.42
C PRO A 44 -13.08 -25.91 -4.73
N THR A 45 -13.58 -25.46 -5.87
CA THR A 45 -13.89 -24.05 -6.09
C THR A 45 -14.98 -23.68 -5.09
N ALA A 46 -14.60 -22.92 -4.08
CA ALA A 46 -15.55 -22.29 -3.17
C ALA A 46 -16.28 -21.18 -3.96
N ASP A 47 -17.36 -21.58 -4.63
CA ASP A 47 -18.32 -20.65 -5.19
C ASP A 47 -19.21 -20.14 -4.04
N ALA A 48 -18.68 -19.20 -3.29
CA ALA A 48 -19.45 -18.45 -2.29
C ALA A 48 -20.28 -17.40 -3.05
N THR A 49 -21.42 -17.81 -3.62
CA THR A 49 -22.44 -16.88 -4.09
C THR A 49 -22.96 -16.13 -2.85
N ILE A 50 -22.45 -14.92 -2.65
CA ILE A 50 -22.95 -13.96 -1.67
C ILE A 50 -24.33 -13.52 -2.17
N GLY A 51 -25.40 -14.10 -1.63
CA GLY A 51 -26.78 -13.79 -1.97
C GLY A 51 -27.28 -12.50 -1.28
N GLY A 52 -26.56 -11.39 -1.46
CA GLY A 52 -26.94 -10.05 -1.00
C GLY A 52 -26.44 -8.99 -1.99
N ASP A 53 -26.96 -7.75 -1.89
CA ASP A 53 -26.38 -6.63 -2.65
C ASP A 53 -24.91 -6.47 -2.27
N LEU A 54 -24.04 -6.36 -3.30
CA LEU A 54 -22.60 -6.12 -3.09
C LEU A 54 -22.42 -4.82 -2.31
N PRO A 55 -21.48 -4.76 -1.34
CA PRO A 55 -21.19 -3.52 -0.64
C PRO A 55 -20.69 -2.46 -1.63
N PHE A 56 -21.11 -1.23 -1.40
CA PHE A 56 -20.68 -0.10 -2.22
C PHE A 56 -19.50 0.59 -1.55
N VAL A 57 -18.35 0.58 -2.20
CA VAL A 57 -17.13 1.23 -1.79
C VAL A 57 -16.89 2.48 -2.65
N PHE A 58 -16.63 3.60 -2.00
CA PHE A 58 -16.23 4.83 -2.68
C PHE A 58 -14.78 5.17 -2.37
N GLY A 59 -13.95 5.37 -3.41
CA GLY A 59 -12.57 5.82 -3.29
C GLY A 59 -12.49 7.34 -3.24
N ALA A 60 -11.77 7.91 -2.27
CA ALA A 60 -11.54 9.36 -2.15
C ALA A 60 -10.04 9.62 -1.98
N PHE A 61 -9.42 10.22 -3.01
CA PHE A 61 -7.97 10.33 -3.12
C PHE A 61 -7.50 11.79 -3.11
N ALA A 62 -6.42 12.06 -2.37
CA ALA A 62 -5.87 13.41 -2.22
C ALA A 62 -5.09 13.84 -3.46
N THR A 63 -4.47 12.91 -4.18
CA THR A 63 -3.63 13.14 -5.36
C THR A 63 -4.29 12.60 -6.65
N PRO A 64 -3.76 12.96 -7.83
CA PRO A 64 -4.09 12.24 -9.07
C PRO A 64 -3.71 10.76 -8.99
N LEU A 65 -4.47 9.86 -9.61
CA LEU A 65 -4.23 8.42 -9.57
C LEU A 65 -2.94 7.95 -10.25
N GLU A 66 -2.25 8.83 -10.95
CA GLU A 66 -0.90 8.64 -11.46
C GLU A 66 0.15 8.64 -10.33
N GLU A 67 -0.17 9.25 -9.19
CA GLU A 67 0.64 9.12 -8.00
C GLU A 67 0.55 7.68 -7.47
N PRO A 68 1.69 6.96 -7.30
CA PRO A 68 1.67 5.52 -7.08
C PRO A 68 0.99 5.06 -5.79
N TRP A 69 0.97 5.89 -4.75
CA TRP A 69 0.36 5.53 -3.46
C TRP A 69 -1.18 5.46 -3.58
N ASP A 70 -1.83 6.53 -4.06
CA ASP A 70 -3.26 6.56 -4.35
C ASP A 70 -3.62 5.57 -5.47
N GLY A 71 -2.76 5.45 -6.47
CA GLY A 71 -2.88 4.49 -7.55
C GLY A 71 -2.93 3.03 -7.09
N ALA A 72 -2.15 2.65 -6.06
CA ALA A 72 -2.16 1.29 -5.52
C ALA A 72 -3.49 0.96 -4.82
N ILE A 73 -4.05 1.90 -4.06
CA ILE A 73 -5.36 1.73 -3.42
C ILE A 73 -6.45 1.60 -4.48
N HIS A 74 -6.46 2.53 -5.46
CA HIS A 74 -7.40 2.49 -6.57
C HIS A 74 -7.35 1.16 -7.34
N ALA A 75 -6.15 0.67 -7.67
CA ALA A 75 -5.97 -0.58 -8.39
C ALA A 75 -6.54 -1.78 -7.62
N ALA A 76 -6.34 -1.85 -6.29
CA ALA A 76 -6.89 -2.90 -5.45
C ALA A 76 -8.41 -2.86 -5.38
N LEU A 77 -9.01 -1.68 -5.22
CA LEU A 77 -10.46 -1.49 -5.22
C LEU A 77 -11.08 -1.84 -6.58
N LYS A 78 -10.43 -1.43 -7.67
CA LYS A 78 -10.84 -1.78 -9.04
C LYS A 78 -10.76 -3.29 -9.29
N SER A 79 -9.72 -3.97 -8.80
CA SER A 79 -9.61 -5.43 -8.85
C SER A 79 -10.73 -6.10 -8.07
N ALA A 80 -11.01 -5.67 -6.85
CA ALA A 80 -12.10 -6.20 -6.03
C ALA A 80 -13.48 -6.03 -6.72
N ALA A 81 -13.68 -4.92 -7.44
CA ALA A 81 -14.90 -4.72 -8.22
C ALA A 81 -14.96 -5.66 -9.44
N ALA A 82 -13.84 -5.87 -10.14
CA ALA A 82 -13.75 -6.80 -11.26
C ALA A 82 -13.99 -8.25 -10.81
N ASP A 83 -13.54 -8.61 -9.60
CA ASP A 83 -13.76 -9.92 -8.97
C ASP A 83 -15.22 -10.08 -8.44
N GLY A 84 -16.06 -9.04 -8.57
CA GLY A 84 -17.46 -9.08 -8.12
C GLY A 84 -17.64 -9.04 -6.61
N LEU A 85 -16.65 -8.54 -5.86
CA LEU A 85 -16.71 -8.45 -4.40
C LEU A 85 -17.39 -7.16 -3.92
N ILE A 86 -17.31 -6.08 -4.71
CA ILE A 86 -17.82 -4.74 -4.37
C ILE A 86 -18.44 -4.04 -5.59
N LYS A 87 -19.26 -3.03 -5.35
CA LYS A 87 -19.50 -1.93 -6.30
C LYS A 87 -18.51 -0.82 -5.97
N TYR A 88 -17.88 -0.21 -6.99
CA TYR A 88 -16.82 0.76 -6.78
C TYR A 88 -16.99 1.99 -7.65
N GLU A 89 -16.91 3.17 -7.04
CA GLU A 89 -16.76 4.47 -7.67
C GLU A 89 -15.68 5.27 -6.94
N HIS A 90 -15.17 6.33 -7.55
CA HIS A 90 -14.11 7.12 -6.96
C HIS A 90 -14.11 8.58 -7.42
N VAL A 91 -13.36 9.39 -6.68
CA VAL A 91 -12.92 10.73 -7.04
C VAL A 91 -11.48 10.91 -6.58
N ASP A 92 -10.68 11.60 -7.37
CA ASP A 92 -9.27 11.89 -7.09
C ASP A 92 -8.98 13.38 -7.14
N ASN A 93 -7.72 13.74 -6.82
CA ASN A 93 -7.22 15.10 -6.83
C ASN A 93 -7.98 16.04 -5.88
N LEU A 94 -8.34 15.52 -4.69
CA LEU A 94 -8.94 16.31 -3.59
C LEU A 94 -7.82 16.92 -2.73
N ALA A 95 -7.11 17.90 -3.30
CA ALA A 95 -5.83 18.37 -2.79
C ALA A 95 -5.91 19.18 -1.48
N THR A 96 -7.11 19.62 -1.06
CA THR A 96 -7.31 20.41 0.15
C THR A 96 -8.31 19.79 1.10
N ALA A 97 -8.18 20.10 2.41
CA ALA A 97 -9.11 19.64 3.43
C ALA A 97 -10.55 20.04 3.15
N ASP A 98 -10.78 21.26 2.63
CA ASP A 98 -12.11 21.77 2.30
C ASP A 98 -12.73 21.03 1.11
N GLU A 99 -11.93 20.65 0.10
CA GLU A 99 -12.39 19.87 -1.05
C GLU A 99 -12.74 18.45 -0.62
N MET A 100 -11.87 17.81 0.15
CA MET A 100 -12.08 16.47 0.69
C MET A 100 -13.36 16.44 1.54
N GLU A 101 -13.51 17.33 2.52
CA GLU A 101 -14.71 17.37 3.37
C GLU A 101 -16.00 17.53 2.57
N ARG A 102 -16.00 18.48 1.63
CA ARG A 102 -17.17 18.74 0.77
C ARG A 102 -17.51 17.52 -0.08
N ALA A 103 -16.52 16.92 -0.75
CA ALA A 103 -16.70 15.74 -1.57
C ALA A 103 -17.27 14.58 -0.76
N LEU A 104 -16.68 14.26 0.39
CA LEU A 104 -17.14 13.18 1.26
C LEU A 104 -18.60 13.38 1.72
N ARG A 105 -18.97 14.58 2.14
CA ARG A 105 -20.34 14.89 2.57
C ARG A 105 -21.34 14.77 1.42
N ASP A 106 -20.97 15.24 0.23
CA ASP A 106 -21.82 15.15 -0.97
C ASP A 106 -21.99 13.70 -1.43
N ILE A 107 -20.92 12.91 -1.40
CA ILE A 107 -20.93 11.46 -1.75
C ILE A 107 -21.85 10.70 -0.79
N ILE A 108 -21.70 10.87 0.52
CA ILE A 108 -22.52 10.18 1.51
C ILE A 108 -23.98 10.59 1.36
N ALA A 109 -24.26 11.87 1.15
CA ALA A 109 -25.62 12.38 1.04
C ALA A 109 -26.35 11.90 -0.24
N SER A 110 -25.60 11.74 -1.35
CA SER A 110 -26.18 11.42 -2.67
C SER A 110 -26.14 9.93 -3.00
N GLN A 111 -25.11 9.21 -2.54
CA GLN A 111 -24.83 7.84 -2.98
C GLN A 111 -24.90 6.79 -1.83
N ASP A 112 -24.77 7.23 -0.57
CA ASP A 112 -24.90 6.40 0.64
C ASP A 112 -23.99 5.15 0.62
N PRO A 113 -22.64 5.31 0.46
CA PRO A 113 -21.72 4.20 0.41
C PRO A 113 -21.62 3.44 1.74
N ASP A 114 -21.41 2.13 1.67
CA ASP A 114 -21.16 1.30 2.86
C ASP A 114 -19.73 1.55 3.41
N ILE A 115 -18.77 1.82 2.51
CA ILE A 115 -17.35 2.01 2.83
C ILE A 115 -16.81 3.21 2.05
N ILE A 116 -15.99 4.03 2.70
CA ILE A 116 -15.13 5.03 2.02
C ILE A 116 -13.68 4.68 2.33
N MET A 117 -12.86 4.54 1.28
CA MET A 117 -11.43 4.28 1.40
C MET A 117 -10.64 5.32 0.62
N GLY A 118 -9.49 5.72 1.13
CA GLY A 118 -8.64 6.68 0.41
C GLY A 118 -7.44 7.17 1.21
N ASP A 119 -6.96 8.34 0.82
CA ASP A 119 -5.85 9.04 1.46
C ASP A 119 -6.35 10.21 2.29
N ALA A 120 -5.90 10.27 3.55
CA ALA A 120 -6.21 11.37 4.47
C ALA A 120 -5.10 12.43 4.56
N PHE A 121 -4.00 12.27 3.83
CA PHE A 121 -2.87 13.21 3.91
C PHE A 121 -3.33 14.65 3.65
N ALA A 122 -2.89 15.58 4.50
CA ALA A 122 -3.29 16.99 4.50
C ALA A 122 -4.80 17.27 4.76
N ALA A 123 -5.66 16.26 4.86
CA ALA A 123 -7.09 16.40 5.11
C ALA A 123 -7.59 15.57 6.31
N GLU A 124 -6.72 15.01 7.12
CA GLU A 124 -7.04 14.02 8.17
C GLU A 124 -8.13 14.53 9.14
N ASP A 125 -8.00 15.75 9.64
CA ASP A 125 -8.99 16.31 10.57
C ASP A 125 -10.38 16.47 9.93
N ALA A 126 -10.44 16.82 8.66
CA ALA A 126 -11.67 16.94 7.89
C ALA A 126 -12.33 15.56 7.68
N VAL A 127 -11.56 14.55 7.26
CA VAL A 127 -12.06 13.17 7.08
C VAL A 127 -12.57 12.61 8.41
N ARG A 128 -11.85 12.81 9.51
CA ARG A 128 -12.25 12.37 10.85
C ARG A 128 -13.51 13.06 11.34
N ALA A 129 -13.71 14.34 11.02
CA ALA A 129 -14.93 15.07 11.34
C ALA A 129 -16.12 14.50 10.56
N VAL A 130 -15.95 14.22 9.28
CA VAL A 130 -16.99 13.56 8.46
C VAL A 130 -17.32 12.17 9.00
N ALA A 131 -16.32 11.35 9.29
CA ALA A 131 -16.55 10.00 9.84
C ALA A 131 -17.34 10.04 11.16
N ALA A 132 -17.06 11.01 12.02
CA ALA A 132 -17.81 11.19 13.28
C ALA A 132 -19.29 11.58 13.06
N ASP A 133 -19.60 12.30 12.00
CA ASP A 133 -20.95 12.69 11.66
C ASP A 133 -21.76 11.57 10.97
N PHE A 134 -21.06 10.55 10.40
CA PHE A 134 -21.66 9.44 9.67
C PHE A 134 -21.21 8.08 10.23
N PRO A 135 -21.62 7.73 11.47
CA PRO A 135 -21.12 6.54 12.17
C PRO A 135 -21.55 5.20 11.54
N ASP A 136 -22.51 5.21 10.62
CA ASP A 136 -23.01 4.03 9.92
C ASP A 136 -22.22 3.72 8.62
N THR A 137 -21.32 4.60 8.19
CA THR A 137 -20.40 4.40 7.06
C THR A 137 -19.03 3.98 7.61
N ALA A 138 -18.44 2.94 7.05
CA ALA A 138 -17.07 2.52 7.38
C ALA A 138 -16.06 3.42 6.67
N PHE A 139 -15.09 3.93 7.41
CA PHE A 139 -13.97 4.71 6.86
C PHE A 139 -12.67 3.94 7.06
N ALA A 140 -11.88 3.78 6.00
CA ALA A 140 -10.53 3.25 6.05
C ALA A 140 -9.60 4.17 5.23
N PHE A 141 -8.73 4.90 5.92
CA PHE A 141 -7.90 5.92 5.30
C PHE A 141 -6.42 5.69 5.61
N GLY A 142 -5.60 5.90 4.60
CA GLY A 142 -4.16 5.90 4.73
C GLY A 142 -3.61 7.23 5.24
N SER A 143 -2.33 7.25 5.56
CA SER A 143 -1.57 8.42 6.05
C SER A 143 -2.16 9.08 7.29
N GLY A 144 -3.06 8.39 8.00
CA GLY A 144 -3.68 8.87 9.22
C GLY A 144 -2.86 8.53 10.47
N GLY A 145 -3.18 9.19 11.59
CA GLY A 145 -2.64 8.88 12.90
C GLY A 145 -3.16 7.54 13.45
N ALA A 146 -3.84 7.53 14.62
CA ALA A 146 -4.46 6.32 15.14
C ALA A 146 -5.89 6.15 14.64
N GLU A 147 -6.38 4.92 14.68
CA GLU A 147 -7.80 4.61 14.47
C GLU A 147 -8.70 5.36 15.45
N LYS A 148 -9.95 5.62 15.08
CA LYS A 148 -10.93 6.29 15.93
C LYS A 148 -12.30 5.63 15.88
N ALA A 149 -12.71 5.08 17.02
CA ALA A 149 -14.05 4.52 17.15
C ALA A 149 -15.14 5.56 16.84
N PRO A 150 -16.30 5.13 16.28
CA PRO A 150 -16.63 3.73 16.03
C PRO A 150 -16.17 3.19 14.66
N ASN A 151 -15.85 4.04 13.67
CA ASN A 151 -15.88 3.69 12.27
C ASN A 151 -14.68 4.17 11.42
N PHE A 152 -13.63 4.76 12.04
CA PHE A 152 -12.47 5.25 11.32
C PHE A 152 -11.26 4.33 11.55
N SER A 153 -10.94 3.49 10.57
CA SER A 153 -9.74 2.65 10.51
C SER A 153 -8.61 3.35 9.78
N VAL A 154 -7.38 2.97 10.11
CA VAL A 154 -6.17 3.49 9.46
C VAL A 154 -5.34 2.35 8.85
N PHE A 155 -4.68 2.63 7.73
CA PHE A 155 -3.69 1.76 7.11
C PHE A 155 -2.48 2.57 6.65
N ASP A 156 -1.39 1.88 6.27
CA ASP A 156 -0.19 2.51 5.75
C ASP A 156 0.63 1.48 4.96
N ASN A 157 1.60 1.95 4.16
CA ASN A 157 2.48 1.11 3.36
C ASN A 157 3.67 0.60 4.20
N TRP A 158 3.51 -0.50 4.90
CA TRP A 158 4.59 -1.11 5.69
C TRP A 158 5.51 -1.94 4.78
N MET A 159 6.36 -1.24 4.00
CA MET A 159 7.25 -1.84 2.99
C MET A 159 8.72 -1.93 3.42
N GLN A 160 9.02 -1.88 4.71
CA GLN A 160 10.39 -1.99 5.21
C GLN A 160 11.07 -3.32 4.83
N ASP A 161 10.33 -4.43 4.76
CA ASP A 161 10.91 -5.72 4.38
C ASP A 161 11.42 -5.74 2.93
N PRO A 162 10.62 -5.43 1.91
CA PRO A 162 11.12 -5.34 0.55
C PRO A 162 12.17 -4.22 0.37
N ALA A 163 12.10 -3.12 1.15
CA ALA A 163 13.12 -2.07 1.12
C ALA A 163 14.49 -2.59 1.59
N TYR A 164 14.52 -3.37 2.66
CA TYR A 164 15.74 -4.03 3.14
C TYR A 164 16.33 -4.94 2.07
N LEU A 165 15.50 -5.76 1.42
CA LEU A 165 15.94 -6.68 0.35
C LEU A 165 16.49 -5.91 -0.87
N ALA A 166 15.85 -4.81 -1.25
CA ALA A 166 16.36 -3.91 -2.31
C ALA A 166 17.70 -3.27 -1.91
N GLY A 167 17.83 -2.87 -0.64
CA GLY A 167 19.08 -2.37 -0.08
C GLY A 167 20.22 -3.37 -0.17
N MET A 168 19.96 -4.66 0.15
CA MET A 168 20.96 -5.74 0.00
C MET A 168 21.43 -5.86 -1.45
N LEU A 169 20.50 -5.77 -2.42
CA LEU A 169 20.86 -5.77 -3.84
C LEU A 169 21.70 -4.54 -4.20
N ALA A 170 21.31 -3.36 -3.74
CA ALA A 170 22.01 -2.10 -4.02
C ALA A 170 23.45 -2.10 -3.48
N GLY A 171 23.64 -2.55 -2.23
CA GLY A 171 24.95 -2.66 -1.59
C GLY A 171 25.88 -3.63 -2.31
N GLY A 172 25.33 -4.79 -2.74
CA GLY A 172 26.11 -5.77 -3.49
C GLY A 172 26.42 -5.39 -4.95
N LEU A 173 25.72 -4.38 -5.51
CA LEU A 173 25.87 -3.95 -6.90
C LEU A 173 26.68 -2.69 -7.08
N THR A 174 26.71 -1.79 -6.10
CA THR A 174 27.48 -0.55 -6.21
C THR A 174 28.98 -0.83 -6.43
N LYS A 175 29.58 -0.05 -7.33
CA LYS A 175 31.02 -0.08 -7.63
C LYS A 175 31.73 1.15 -7.10
N SER A 176 31.01 2.29 -7.05
CA SER A 176 31.54 3.53 -6.50
C SER A 176 31.54 3.54 -4.97
N GLY A 177 30.71 2.65 -4.35
CA GLY A 177 30.42 2.69 -2.93
C GLY A 177 29.45 3.82 -2.55
N THR A 178 28.81 4.48 -3.52
CA THR A 178 27.85 5.58 -3.28
C THR A 178 26.50 5.25 -3.92
N ILE A 179 25.44 5.29 -3.10
CA ILE A 179 24.07 5.00 -3.50
C ILE A 179 23.21 6.23 -3.23
N GLY A 180 22.36 6.62 -4.17
CA GLY A 180 21.45 7.75 -4.04
C GLY A 180 20.02 7.29 -3.73
N VAL A 181 19.39 7.88 -2.71
CA VAL A 181 17.96 7.72 -2.40
C VAL A 181 17.29 9.07 -2.55
N ILE A 182 16.24 9.12 -3.34
CA ILE A 182 15.41 10.31 -3.49
C ILE A 182 14.04 10.01 -2.89
N GLY A 183 13.74 10.66 -1.76
CA GLY A 183 12.52 10.47 -0.99
C GLY A 183 11.60 11.68 -1.01
N ALA A 184 10.33 11.49 -0.58
CA ALA A 184 9.34 12.56 -0.52
C ALA A 184 9.64 13.58 0.58
N MET A 185 9.38 13.20 1.80
CA MET A 185 9.47 14.01 3.01
C MET A 185 10.03 13.17 4.17
N PRO A 186 10.73 13.78 5.14
CA PRO A 186 11.27 13.05 6.30
C PRO A 186 10.18 12.74 7.35
N ILE A 187 9.11 12.07 6.95
CA ILE A 187 8.04 11.61 7.84
C ILE A 187 8.21 10.14 8.21
N PRO A 188 7.56 9.64 9.29
CA PRO A 188 7.73 8.27 9.78
C PRO A 188 7.60 7.19 8.71
N GLU A 189 6.59 7.29 7.84
CA GLU A 189 6.33 6.37 6.74
C GLU A 189 7.53 6.25 5.79
N VAL A 190 7.99 7.37 5.22
CA VAL A 190 9.13 7.41 4.29
C VAL A 190 10.42 7.01 4.99
N ASN A 191 10.63 7.51 6.21
CA ASN A 191 11.84 7.24 6.98
C ASN A 191 12.05 5.75 7.26
N ARG A 192 10.99 4.99 7.63
CA ARG A 192 11.13 3.56 7.90
C ARG A 192 11.55 2.77 6.66
N ILE A 193 11.05 3.15 5.49
CA ILE A 193 11.40 2.53 4.20
C ILE A 193 12.84 2.83 3.85
N VAL A 194 13.24 4.10 3.91
CA VAL A 194 14.61 4.54 3.58
C VAL A 194 15.63 3.96 4.56
N ASN A 195 15.34 3.95 5.86
CA ASN A 195 16.24 3.36 6.86
C ASN A 195 16.37 1.83 6.70
N ALA A 196 15.30 1.13 6.32
CA ALA A 196 15.36 -0.29 6.04
C ALA A 196 16.23 -0.58 4.80
N PHE A 197 16.11 0.24 3.75
CA PHE A 197 16.98 0.15 2.59
C PHE A 197 18.44 0.37 2.98
N ILE A 198 18.75 1.39 3.79
CA ILE A 198 20.12 1.64 4.29
C ILE A 198 20.65 0.43 5.06
N ALA A 199 19.84 -0.13 5.98
CA ALA A 199 20.23 -1.30 6.74
C ALA A 199 20.50 -2.54 5.85
N GLY A 200 19.74 -2.69 4.75
CA GLY A 200 20.01 -3.72 3.75
C GLY A 200 21.31 -3.47 2.97
N VAL A 201 21.64 -2.23 2.64
CA VAL A 201 22.93 -1.86 2.03
C VAL A 201 24.09 -2.24 2.97
N GLU A 202 23.99 -1.87 4.25
CA GLU A 202 25.01 -2.15 5.25
C GLU A 202 25.26 -3.66 5.43
N GLU A 203 24.24 -4.52 5.26
CA GLU A 203 24.40 -5.97 5.38
C GLU A 203 25.32 -6.54 4.28
N THR A 204 25.27 -5.99 3.07
CA THR A 204 26.04 -6.51 1.92
C THR A 204 27.28 -5.69 1.59
N ASN A 205 27.34 -4.44 2.07
CA ASN A 205 28.45 -3.52 1.85
C ASN A 205 28.50 -2.46 2.96
N ASP A 206 29.12 -2.76 4.09
CA ASP A 206 29.26 -1.88 5.25
C ASP A 206 30.12 -0.64 4.99
N GLY A 207 30.90 -0.63 3.90
CA GLY A 207 31.68 0.51 3.44
C GLY A 207 30.96 1.46 2.49
N ALA A 208 29.74 1.11 2.05
CA ALA A 208 28.99 1.98 1.14
C ALA A 208 28.38 3.19 1.87
N THR A 209 28.26 4.29 1.14
CA THR A 209 27.59 5.51 1.60
C THR A 209 26.24 5.61 0.90
N VAL A 210 25.17 5.76 1.66
CA VAL A 210 23.83 6.07 1.13
C VAL A 210 23.56 7.56 1.35
N THR A 211 23.41 8.31 0.26
CA THR A 211 22.99 9.71 0.30
C THR A 211 21.49 9.81 0.13
N VAL A 212 20.82 10.55 1.01
CA VAL A 212 19.35 10.70 1.01
C VAL A 212 18.99 12.15 0.78
N SER A 213 18.17 12.41 -0.25
CA SER A 213 17.61 13.73 -0.55
C SER A 213 16.10 13.67 -0.57
N PHE A 214 15.44 14.44 0.30
CA PHE A 214 13.99 14.62 0.29
C PHE A 214 13.59 15.78 -0.59
N ILE A 215 12.53 15.62 -1.41
CA ILE A 215 12.08 16.68 -2.34
C ILE A 215 10.98 17.57 -1.77
N ASN A 216 10.56 17.32 -0.52
CA ASN A 216 9.47 18.01 0.17
C ASN A 216 8.13 18.00 -0.59
N SER A 217 7.86 16.90 -1.34
CA SER A 217 6.63 16.68 -2.08
C SER A 217 6.38 15.18 -2.27
N PHE A 218 5.12 14.76 -2.27
CA PHE A 218 4.75 13.39 -2.64
C PHE A 218 4.63 13.22 -4.16
N PHE A 219 4.33 14.29 -4.89
CA PHE A 219 4.23 14.23 -6.35
C PHE A 219 4.86 15.47 -7.01
N ASP A 220 6.17 15.40 -7.29
CA ASP A 220 6.93 16.36 -8.09
C ASP A 220 8.06 15.63 -8.85
N PRO A 221 7.73 14.97 -9.97
CA PRO A 221 8.72 14.23 -10.76
C PRO A 221 9.88 15.09 -11.28
N ALA A 222 9.64 16.38 -11.50
CA ALA A 222 10.69 17.29 -12.00
C ALA A 222 11.76 17.54 -10.93
N THR A 223 11.34 17.84 -9.70
CA THR A 223 12.25 18.02 -8.56
C THR A 223 12.94 16.70 -8.20
N ALA A 224 12.24 15.57 -8.24
CA ALA A 224 12.83 14.26 -8.01
C ALA A 224 13.92 13.92 -9.04
N LYS A 225 13.68 14.22 -10.33
CA LYS A 225 14.69 14.05 -11.36
C LYS A 225 15.93 14.91 -11.10
N GLN A 226 15.75 16.18 -10.73
CA GLN A 226 16.89 17.07 -10.40
C GLN A 226 17.70 16.57 -9.20
N ALA A 227 17.01 16.05 -8.16
CA ALA A 227 17.68 15.46 -7.00
C ALA A 227 18.46 14.18 -7.37
N ALA A 228 17.91 13.35 -8.26
CA ALA A 228 18.60 12.18 -8.79
C ALA A 228 19.86 12.56 -9.60
N GLU A 229 19.76 13.56 -10.46
CA GLU A 229 20.91 14.11 -11.19
C GLU A 229 22.00 14.62 -10.25
N ALA A 230 21.64 15.32 -9.17
CA ALA A 230 22.57 15.77 -8.16
C ALA A 230 23.25 14.60 -7.42
N ALA A 231 22.51 13.55 -7.07
CA ALA A 231 23.06 12.34 -6.46
C ALA A 231 24.06 11.63 -7.41
N ILE A 232 23.72 11.52 -8.69
CA ILE A 232 24.60 10.95 -9.74
C ILE A 232 25.88 11.79 -9.89
N ALA A 233 25.75 13.12 -9.95
CA ALA A 233 26.90 14.03 -10.00
C ALA A 233 27.76 13.93 -8.73
N GLY A 234 27.19 13.57 -7.59
CA GLY A 234 27.85 13.27 -6.33
C GLY A 234 28.52 11.89 -6.28
N GLY A 235 28.43 11.09 -7.35
CA GLY A 235 29.09 9.78 -7.47
C GLY A 235 28.19 8.58 -7.21
N ALA A 236 26.88 8.75 -7.02
CA ALA A 236 25.97 7.63 -6.91
C ALA A 236 25.93 6.82 -8.21
N ASP A 237 26.12 5.50 -8.11
CA ASP A 237 26.06 4.56 -9.23
C ASP A 237 24.93 3.53 -9.11
N VAL A 238 24.14 3.63 -8.06
CA VAL A 238 22.86 2.92 -7.85
C VAL A 238 21.87 3.91 -7.26
N LEU A 239 20.60 3.86 -7.70
CA LEU A 239 19.55 4.74 -7.19
C LEU A 239 18.37 3.96 -6.60
N PHE A 240 17.74 4.53 -5.58
CA PHE A 240 16.42 4.11 -5.10
C PHE A 240 15.42 5.24 -5.35
N ALA A 241 14.44 4.96 -6.22
CA ALA A 241 13.35 5.83 -6.59
C ALA A 241 12.21 5.69 -5.58
N GLU A 242 12.35 6.31 -4.42
CA GLU A 242 11.23 6.39 -3.48
C GLU A 242 10.16 7.36 -4.01
N ARG A 243 10.52 8.19 -5.02
CA ARG A 243 9.59 9.08 -5.74
C ARG A 243 9.73 8.97 -7.26
N ASP A 244 8.62 9.28 -7.95
CA ASP A 244 8.59 9.35 -9.42
C ASP A 244 9.52 10.43 -9.96
N GLY A 245 10.11 10.18 -11.14
CA GLY A 245 11.08 11.05 -11.79
C GLY A 245 12.54 10.58 -11.68
N VAL A 246 12.85 9.71 -10.72
CA VAL A 246 14.21 9.15 -10.51
C VAL A 246 14.54 8.09 -11.57
N ILE A 247 13.60 7.21 -11.92
CA ILE A 247 13.83 6.14 -12.92
C ILE A 247 14.23 6.70 -14.28
N PRO A 248 13.57 7.75 -14.83
CA PRO A 248 14.04 8.40 -16.07
C PRO A 248 15.47 8.92 -15.98
N ALA A 249 15.86 9.55 -14.87
CA ALA A 249 17.25 10.00 -14.67
C ALA A 249 18.23 8.81 -14.68
N ALA A 250 17.93 7.74 -13.95
CA ALA A 250 18.72 6.51 -13.94
C ALA A 250 18.89 5.93 -15.34
N GLY A 251 17.82 5.88 -16.14
CA GLY A 251 17.83 5.39 -17.52
C GLY A 251 18.71 6.25 -18.45
N GLU A 252 18.63 7.58 -18.35
CA GLU A 252 19.47 8.51 -19.11
C GLU A 252 20.96 8.32 -18.81
N HIS A 253 21.30 8.07 -17.54
CA HIS A 253 22.67 7.83 -17.08
C HIS A 253 23.09 6.37 -17.13
N LYS A 254 22.20 5.46 -17.53
CA LYS A 254 22.44 4.02 -17.62
C LYS A 254 22.86 3.41 -16.28
N LEU A 255 22.16 3.76 -15.21
CA LEU A 255 22.42 3.30 -13.85
C LEU A 255 21.31 2.35 -13.36
N PRO A 256 21.67 1.37 -12.52
CA PRO A 256 20.70 0.52 -11.86
C PRO A 256 19.83 1.34 -10.89
N VAL A 257 18.52 1.03 -10.90
CA VAL A 257 17.55 1.70 -10.05
C VAL A 257 16.54 0.72 -9.50
N PHE A 258 16.04 1.00 -8.30
CA PHE A 258 14.92 0.32 -7.66
C PHE A 258 13.71 1.23 -7.68
N GLY A 259 12.54 0.68 -8.06
CA GLY A 259 11.26 1.38 -8.04
C GLY A 259 10.47 1.15 -6.74
N MET A 260 9.28 1.74 -6.65
CA MET A 260 8.43 1.69 -5.46
C MET A 260 6.94 1.64 -5.79
N MET A 261 6.15 1.13 -4.87
CA MET A 261 4.69 0.96 -4.88
C MET A 261 4.19 -0.11 -5.84
N VAL A 262 4.58 -0.06 -7.10
CA VAL A 262 4.20 -0.99 -8.18
C VAL A 262 5.45 -1.47 -8.91
N ASP A 263 5.33 -2.52 -9.71
CA ASP A 263 6.43 -2.92 -10.58
C ASP A 263 6.62 -1.88 -11.69
N GLN A 264 7.73 -1.14 -11.60
CA GLN A 264 8.07 -0.06 -12.52
C GLN A 264 9.09 -0.46 -13.60
N GLN A 265 9.27 -1.78 -13.82
CA GLN A 265 10.25 -2.30 -14.78
C GLN A 265 10.05 -1.69 -16.18
N ASP A 266 8.80 -1.49 -16.61
CA ASP A 266 8.47 -0.97 -17.95
C ASP A 266 8.94 0.49 -18.17
N GLN A 267 9.19 1.26 -17.12
CA GLN A 267 9.68 2.64 -17.24
C GLN A 267 11.12 2.71 -17.76
N ALA A 268 11.98 1.73 -17.40
CA ALA A 268 13.34 1.61 -17.91
C ALA A 268 13.78 0.12 -17.81
N PRO A 269 13.36 -0.74 -18.76
CA PRO A 269 13.52 -2.21 -18.67
C PRO A 269 14.97 -2.68 -18.52
N ASP A 270 15.92 -1.92 -19.07
CA ASP A 270 17.34 -2.25 -18.98
C ASP A 270 18.00 -1.81 -17.66
N TYR A 271 17.30 -1.03 -16.83
CA TYR A 271 17.91 -0.35 -15.67
C TYR A 271 17.14 -0.59 -14.37
N VAL A 272 15.83 -0.82 -14.39
CA VAL A 272 15.06 -1.18 -13.19
C VAL A 272 15.36 -2.63 -12.82
N LEU A 273 16.03 -2.81 -11.68
CA LEU A 273 16.42 -4.12 -11.16
C LEU A 273 15.29 -4.83 -10.46
N SER A 274 14.49 -4.10 -9.74
CA SER A 274 13.31 -4.56 -9.04
C SER A 274 12.53 -3.35 -8.52
N SER A 275 11.35 -3.59 -7.94
CA SER A 275 10.53 -2.57 -7.31
C SER A 275 9.98 -3.08 -5.98
N LEU A 276 9.82 -2.19 -5.01
CA LEU A 276 9.06 -2.47 -3.81
C LEU A 276 7.57 -2.45 -4.18
N LEU A 277 6.85 -3.51 -3.87
CA LEU A 277 5.42 -3.62 -4.17
C LEU A 277 4.60 -3.41 -2.91
N TRP A 278 3.57 -2.55 -3.01
CA TRP A 278 2.54 -2.44 -2.00
C TRP A 278 1.24 -3.06 -2.54
N ASN A 279 0.77 -4.09 -1.86
CA ASN A 279 -0.43 -4.81 -2.24
C ASN A 279 -1.57 -4.48 -1.27
N MET A 280 -2.49 -3.66 -1.70
CA MET A 280 -3.66 -3.26 -0.91
C MET A 280 -4.79 -4.31 -0.89
N LYS A 281 -4.67 -5.40 -1.65
CA LYS A 281 -5.72 -6.44 -1.71
C LYS A 281 -6.07 -7.01 -0.33
N PRO A 282 -5.12 -7.42 0.54
CA PRO A 282 -5.45 -7.92 1.87
C PRO A 282 -6.21 -6.91 2.73
N THR A 283 -5.83 -5.63 2.67
CA THR A 283 -6.51 -4.54 3.40
C THR A 283 -7.94 -4.35 2.91
N VAL A 284 -8.14 -4.29 1.59
CA VAL A 284 -9.47 -4.14 0.99
C VAL A 284 -10.37 -5.32 1.35
N GLU A 285 -9.88 -6.55 1.21
CA GLU A 285 -10.63 -7.76 1.50
C GLU A 285 -11.02 -7.83 2.98
N ALA A 286 -10.14 -7.46 3.91
CA ALA A 286 -10.43 -7.44 5.34
C ALA A 286 -11.54 -6.44 5.68
N VAL A 287 -11.45 -5.20 5.19
CA VAL A 287 -12.47 -4.16 5.42
C VAL A 287 -13.81 -4.57 4.84
N VAL A 288 -13.83 -5.09 3.60
CA VAL A 288 -15.05 -5.56 2.93
C VAL A 288 -15.68 -6.73 3.69
N ALA A 289 -14.88 -7.71 4.11
CA ALA A 289 -15.35 -8.86 4.87
C ALA A 289 -16.01 -8.45 6.19
N ASP A 290 -15.40 -7.53 6.93
CA ASP A 290 -15.94 -7.02 8.20
C ASP A 290 -17.24 -6.25 8.00
N VAL A 291 -17.35 -5.43 6.96
CA VAL A 291 -18.59 -4.70 6.65
C VAL A 291 -19.72 -5.66 6.23
N VAL A 292 -19.42 -6.64 5.38
CA VAL A 292 -20.40 -7.66 4.96
C VAL A 292 -20.88 -8.50 6.14
N ALA A 293 -19.98 -8.85 7.06
CA ALA A 293 -20.32 -9.58 8.28
C ALA A 293 -21.04 -8.73 9.34
N GLY A 294 -21.07 -7.39 9.20
CA GLY A 294 -21.59 -6.47 10.21
C GLY A 294 -20.73 -6.39 11.48
N THR A 295 -19.43 -6.71 11.35
CA THR A 295 -18.45 -6.73 12.45
C THR A 295 -17.45 -5.59 12.37
N PHE A 296 -17.55 -4.73 11.35
CA PHE A 296 -16.63 -3.62 11.17
C PHE A 296 -16.57 -2.72 12.40
N LYS A 297 -15.36 -2.44 12.82
CA LYS A 297 -15.02 -1.49 13.88
C LYS A 297 -13.69 -0.81 13.52
N ALA A 298 -13.52 0.42 14.00
CA ALA A 298 -12.26 1.13 13.86
C ALA A 298 -11.06 0.29 14.34
N SER A 299 -10.06 0.14 13.49
CA SER A 299 -8.84 -0.65 13.77
C SER A 299 -7.65 -0.10 12.99
N ASN A 300 -6.45 -0.41 13.49
CA ASN A 300 -5.22 -0.23 12.74
C ASN A 300 -5.00 -1.44 11.85
N LEU A 301 -4.99 -1.22 10.54
CA LEU A 301 -4.91 -2.26 9.51
C LEU A 301 -3.46 -2.50 9.04
N ALA A 302 -2.45 -2.02 9.78
CA ALA A 302 -1.03 -2.10 9.41
C ALA A 302 -0.58 -3.53 9.07
N GLU A 303 -1.10 -4.54 9.79
CA GLU A 303 -0.72 -5.94 9.57
C GLU A 303 -0.99 -6.45 8.15
N TYR A 304 -2.02 -5.90 7.49
CA TYR A 304 -2.36 -6.29 6.12
C TYR A 304 -1.38 -5.75 5.06
N SER A 305 -0.50 -4.80 5.43
CA SER A 305 0.58 -4.31 4.57
C SER A 305 1.91 -5.06 4.78
N PHE A 306 2.02 -5.92 5.80
CA PHE A 306 3.27 -6.66 6.05
C PHE A 306 3.52 -7.72 4.98
N MET A 307 4.80 -7.95 4.64
CA MET A 307 5.20 -8.92 3.63
C MET A 307 4.74 -10.35 3.98
N VAL A 308 4.79 -10.72 5.26
CA VAL A 308 4.31 -12.04 5.75
C VAL A 308 2.82 -12.27 5.49
N ASN A 309 2.03 -11.21 5.40
CA ASN A 309 0.59 -11.24 5.13
C ASN A 309 0.26 -10.94 3.65
N GLY A 310 1.27 -10.87 2.80
CA GLY A 310 1.10 -10.60 1.36
C GLY A 310 0.80 -9.14 1.02
N GLY A 311 0.91 -8.21 1.99
CA GLY A 311 0.64 -6.78 1.79
C GLY A 311 1.81 -6.01 1.18
N SER A 312 3.01 -6.56 1.19
CA SER A 312 4.17 -6.01 0.47
C SER A 312 5.06 -7.12 -0.07
N ALA A 313 5.88 -6.81 -1.06
CA ALA A 313 6.82 -7.75 -1.66
C ALA A 313 7.95 -7.00 -2.38
N LEU A 314 9.06 -7.68 -2.61
CA LEU A 314 10.01 -7.28 -3.63
C LEU A 314 9.56 -7.87 -4.97
N ALA A 315 9.45 -7.05 -6.03
CA ALA A 315 9.18 -7.54 -7.39
C ALA A 315 10.25 -8.54 -7.83
N PRO A 316 9.98 -9.41 -8.81
CA PRO A 316 11.00 -10.30 -9.36
C PRO A 316 12.26 -9.53 -9.74
N ILE A 317 13.43 -10.07 -9.34
CA ILE A 317 14.72 -9.45 -9.69
C ILE A 317 14.90 -9.55 -11.20
N ASN A 318 15.01 -8.42 -11.89
CA ASN A 318 15.20 -8.36 -13.32
C ASN A 318 16.62 -8.74 -13.71
N THR A 319 16.80 -9.96 -14.15
CA THR A 319 18.10 -10.49 -14.63
C THR A 319 18.40 -10.11 -16.09
N GLY A 320 17.44 -9.50 -16.79
CA GLY A 320 17.55 -9.01 -18.18
C GLY A 320 18.17 -7.62 -18.31
N THR A 321 18.50 -6.97 -17.20
CA THR A 321 19.08 -5.62 -17.20
C THR A 321 20.46 -5.56 -17.86
N ALA A 322 20.91 -4.35 -18.20
CA ALA A 322 22.28 -4.07 -18.63
C ALA A 322 23.34 -4.39 -17.55
N PHE A 323 22.89 -4.65 -16.31
CA PHE A 323 23.74 -4.97 -15.16
C PHE A 323 23.64 -6.45 -14.82
N LYS A 324 24.80 -7.09 -14.64
CA LYS A 324 24.83 -8.48 -14.24
C LYS A 324 24.73 -8.57 -12.70
N THR A 325 23.58 -8.94 -12.18
CA THR A 325 23.41 -9.25 -10.76
C THR A 325 24.07 -10.62 -10.46
N PRO A 326 25.04 -10.69 -9.54
CA PRO A 326 25.67 -11.97 -9.18
C PRO A 326 24.66 -12.98 -8.62
N ALA A 327 24.75 -14.24 -9.03
CA ALA A 327 23.83 -15.27 -8.57
C ALA A 327 23.90 -15.49 -7.04
N GLU A 328 25.09 -15.34 -6.48
CA GLU A 328 25.32 -15.43 -5.03
C GLU A 328 24.59 -14.33 -4.26
N LEU A 329 24.51 -13.13 -4.83
CA LEU A 329 23.76 -12.01 -4.23
C LEU A 329 22.25 -12.29 -4.28
N ILE A 330 21.74 -12.79 -5.41
CA ILE A 330 20.33 -13.19 -5.52
C ILE A 330 19.99 -14.24 -4.46
N THR A 331 20.82 -15.31 -4.35
CA THR A 331 20.63 -16.37 -3.35
C THR A 331 20.65 -15.83 -1.92
N LEU A 332 21.51 -14.85 -1.63
CA LEU A 332 21.58 -14.21 -0.31
C LEU A 332 20.28 -13.44 0.02
N VAL A 333 19.77 -12.68 -0.95
CA VAL A 333 18.52 -11.90 -0.81
C VAL A 333 17.32 -12.84 -0.65
N GLU A 334 17.22 -13.90 -1.45
CA GLU A 334 16.15 -14.90 -1.33
C GLU A 334 16.20 -15.62 0.04
N ALA A 335 17.38 -15.94 0.53
CA ALA A 335 17.54 -16.52 1.87
C ALA A 335 17.13 -15.55 2.99
N ARG A 336 17.38 -14.24 2.83
CA ARG A 336 16.93 -13.21 3.76
C ARG A 336 15.42 -13.09 3.72
N GLN A 337 14.82 -13.04 2.55
CA GLN A 337 13.38 -13.01 2.37
C GLN A 337 12.70 -14.22 3.03
N ALA A 338 13.23 -15.41 2.86
CA ALA A 338 12.71 -16.61 3.53
C ALA A 338 12.69 -16.46 5.06
N LYS A 339 13.74 -15.88 5.64
CA LYS A 339 13.81 -15.61 7.09
C LYS A 339 12.86 -14.50 7.57
N MET A 340 12.53 -13.55 6.73
CA MET A 340 11.48 -12.56 7.02
C MET A 340 10.11 -13.23 7.04
N LEU A 341 9.83 -14.09 6.04
CA LEU A 341 8.55 -14.78 5.92
C LEU A 341 8.32 -15.83 7.02
N ASP A 342 9.37 -16.48 7.53
CA ASP A 342 9.27 -17.44 8.64
C ASP A 342 9.44 -16.79 10.04
N GLY A 343 9.66 -15.46 10.09
CA GLY A 343 9.76 -14.68 11.31
C GLY A 343 11.10 -14.84 12.06
N THR A 344 12.09 -15.53 11.49
CA THR A 344 13.42 -15.66 12.12
C THR A 344 14.33 -14.44 11.90
N PHE A 345 13.93 -13.53 11.02
CA PHE A 345 14.52 -12.22 10.86
C PHE A 345 13.42 -11.15 10.85
N VAL A 346 13.62 -10.10 11.62
CA VAL A 346 12.74 -8.93 11.67
C VAL A 346 13.53 -7.71 11.19
N THR A 347 13.03 -7.05 10.17
CA THR A 347 13.66 -5.83 9.65
C THR A 347 13.69 -4.75 10.73
N PRO A 348 14.85 -4.10 10.98
CA PRO A 348 14.92 -3.01 11.93
C PRO A 348 13.97 -1.86 11.57
N LEU A 349 13.15 -1.44 12.52
CA LEU A 349 12.24 -0.30 12.35
C LEU A 349 12.87 0.98 12.89
N ASN A 350 13.05 1.97 12.02
CA ASN A 350 13.53 3.29 12.38
C ASN A 350 12.75 4.35 11.59
N GLU A 351 11.94 5.12 12.29
CA GLU A 351 11.07 6.16 11.71
C GLU A 351 11.64 7.58 11.85
N LYS A 352 12.90 7.71 12.31
CA LYS A 352 13.58 9.00 12.33
C LYS A 352 14.20 9.29 10.98
N ALA A 353 14.30 10.59 10.64
CA ALA A 353 15.03 10.99 9.44
C ALA A 353 16.43 10.37 9.39
N PRO A 354 16.86 9.80 8.26
CA PRO A 354 18.19 9.23 8.10
C PRO A 354 19.28 10.25 8.42
N ALA A 355 20.33 9.81 9.10
CA ALA A 355 21.43 10.70 9.46
C ALA A 355 22.12 11.27 8.19
N GLY A 356 22.30 12.60 8.14
CA GLY A 356 22.92 13.27 6.99
C GLY A 356 22.00 13.44 5.77
N SER A 357 20.71 13.10 5.89
CA SER A 357 19.74 13.43 4.84
C SER A 357 19.59 14.93 4.65
N THR A 358 19.26 15.34 3.43
CA THR A 358 19.03 16.73 3.05
C THR A 358 17.63 16.90 2.48
N THR A 359 17.09 18.14 2.54
CA THR A 359 15.84 18.50 1.88
C THR A 359 16.14 19.52 0.79
N VAL A 360 15.59 19.29 -0.41
CA VAL A 360 15.77 20.22 -1.54
C VAL A 360 15.14 21.57 -1.20
N GLY A 361 15.90 22.64 -1.30
CA GLY A 361 15.45 24.00 -1.02
C GLY A 361 15.71 24.50 0.41
N GLU A 362 16.32 23.69 1.27
CA GLU A 362 16.79 24.09 2.62
C GLU A 362 18.29 24.42 2.63
#